data_bc0c823ece1f127b82b9a4f0458e2827
#
_entry.id   bc0c823ece1f127b82b9a4f0458e2827
#
_cell.length_a   1.000
_cell.length_b   1.000
_cell.length_c   1.000
_cell.angle_alpha   90.00
_cell.angle_beta   90.00
_cell.angle_gamma   90.00
#
_symmetry.space_group_name_H-M   'P 1'
#
loop_
_entity.id
_entity.type
_entity.pdbx_description
1 polymer ?
#
loop_
_entity_poly.entity_id
_entity_poly.type
_entity_poly.pdbx_seq_one_letter_code
_entity_poly.pdbx_strand_id
1 'polypeptide(L)'
;MIHVCSLARLEETVEQTGALHVVSLIGDEARVARPSCISPKNHLWLRLHDISVPVDGYIVPAEEHITDLFNFVREWDRRAPLVVHCYMGISRSTASAYATVCALNPQRDEASIAQALRLASPTATPNTRIVSLADRLLGRDGRMIAAIEQIGRGDLTAEAAPFRLDLE
;
A
#
# COMPACT_ATOMS: atom_id res chain seq x y z
N MET A 1 1.75 7.51 10.97
CA MET A 1 0.63 7.61 9.98
C MET A 1 1.13 7.28 8.59
N ILE A 2 0.27 6.70 7.77
CA ILE A 2 0.56 6.36 6.36
C ILE A 2 -0.26 7.30 5.48
N HIS A 3 0.35 7.84 4.43
CA HIS A 3 -0.36 8.52 3.35
C HIS A 3 -0.33 7.68 2.09
N VAL A 4 -1.45 7.63 1.38
CA VAL A 4 -1.59 6.88 0.13
C VAL A 4 -1.92 7.87 -0.99
N CYS A 5 -1.25 7.72 -2.14
CA CYS A 5 -1.50 8.58 -3.30
C CYS A 5 -1.23 7.86 -4.62
N SER A 6 -1.50 8.54 -5.72
CA SER A 6 -1.07 8.16 -7.07
C SER A 6 0.39 8.56 -7.32
N LEU A 7 0.97 8.03 -8.41
CA LEU A 7 2.29 8.46 -8.89
C LEU A 7 2.32 9.96 -9.21
N ALA A 8 1.26 10.49 -9.83
CA ALA A 8 1.17 11.89 -10.20
C ALA A 8 1.16 12.84 -8.98
N ARG A 9 0.72 12.34 -7.82
CA ARG A 9 0.62 13.13 -6.58
C ARG A 9 1.76 12.85 -5.59
N LEU A 10 2.75 12.03 -5.96
CA LEU A 10 3.80 11.58 -5.05
C LEU A 10 4.60 12.75 -4.47
N GLU A 11 5.18 13.61 -5.33
CA GLU A 11 6.03 14.73 -4.89
C GLU A 11 5.26 15.67 -3.97
N GLU A 12 4.07 16.13 -4.40
CA GLU A 12 3.21 17.01 -3.63
C GLU A 12 2.82 16.37 -2.28
N THR A 13 2.48 15.07 -2.26
CA THR A 13 2.10 14.39 -1.03
C THR A 13 3.28 14.31 -0.05
N VAL A 14 4.48 14.03 -0.54
CA VAL A 14 5.69 13.99 0.30
C VAL A 14 5.98 15.37 0.89
N GLU A 15 5.91 16.43 0.07
CA GLU A 15 6.14 17.80 0.53
C GLU A 15 5.11 18.26 1.58
N GLN A 16 3.83 18.05 1.30
CA GLN A 16 2.75 18.49 2.19
C GLN A 16 2.73 17.75 3.54
N THR A 17 3.13 16.48 3.54
CA THR A 17 3.07 15.64 4.76
C THR A 17 4.37 15.63 5.56
N GLY A 18 5.47 16.08 4.96
CA GLY A 18 6.80 15.97 5.55
C GLY A 18 7.27 14.51 5.67
N ALA A 19 6.77 13.62 4.81
CA ALA A 19 7.14 12.23 4.82
C ALA A 19 8.64 12.06 4.50
N LEU A 20 9.27 11.12 5.20
CA LEU A 20 10.69 10.79 5.01
C LEU A 20 10.89 9.34 4.52
N HIS A 21 9.81 8.59 4.33
CA HIS A 21 9.82 7.22 3.81
C HIS A 21 8.81 7.07 2.69
N VAL A 22 9.17 6.32 1.64
CA VAL A 22 8.31 6.06 0.48
C VAL A 22 8.34 4.59 0.12
N VAL A 23 7.17 4.02 -0.18
CA VAL A 23 7.02 2.73 -0.86
C VAL A 23 6.36 2.96 -2.22
N SER A 24 7.06 2.56 -3.27
CA SER A 24 6.59 2.63 -4.67
C SER A 24 6.21 1.25 -5.17
N LEU A 25 4.97 1.06 -5.59
CA LEU A 25 4.46 -0.19 -6.18
C LEU A 25 4.17 0.05 -7.66
N ILE A 26 5.22 0.08 -8.47
CA ILE A 26 5.19 0.38 -9.91
C ILE A 26 6.08 -0.63 -10.63
N GLY A 27 5.56 -1.29 -11.64
CA GLY A 27 6.33 -2.15 -12.54
C GLY A 27 7.16 -1.34 -13.53
N ASP A 28 7.23 -1.80 -14.75
CA ASP A 28 7.95 -1.12 -15.83
C ASP A 28 7.05 -0.18 -16.66
N GLU A 29 5.77 -0.08 -16.28
CA GLU A 29 4.78 0.80 -16.92
C GLU A 29 5.07 2.30 -16.72
N ALA A 30 5.88 2.66 -15.73
CA ALA A 30 6.27 4.05 -15.48
C ALA A 30 7.61 4.16 -14.78
N ARG A 31 8.28 5.29 -14.97
CA ARG A 31 9.47 5.66 -14.20
C ARG A 31 9.04 6.31 -12.89
N VAL A 32 9.67 5.90 -11.80
CA VAL A 32 9.51 6.53 -10.49
C VAL A 32 10.73 7.40 -10.21
N ALA A 33 10.51 8.70 -10.13
CA ALA A 33 11.52 9.61 -9.59
C ALA A 33 11.39 9.59 -8.06
N ARG A 34 12.49 9.30 -7.37
CA ARG A 34 12.52 9.41 -5.90
C ARG A 34 12.51 10.90 -5.53
N PRO A 35 11.57 11.36 -4.68
CA PRO A 35 11.58 12.74 -4.20
C PRO A 35 12.92 13.10 -3.56
N SER A 36 13.42 14.31 -3.81
CA SER A 36 14.78 14.71 -3.45
C SER A 36 15.04 14.68 -1.95
N CYS A 37 14.03 14.93 -1.13
CA CYS A 37 14.11 14.88 0.33
C CYS A 37 14.12 13.45 0.90
N ILE A 38 13.79 12.43 0.10
CA ILE A 38 13.79 11.03 0.53
C ILE A 38 15.18 10.43 0.35
N SER A 39 15.79 9.98 1.43
CA SER A 39 17.07 9.24 1.38
C SER A 39 16.90 7.93 0.59
N PRO A 40 17.90 7.47 -0.18
CA PRO A 40 17.83 6.19 -0.90
C PRO A 40 17.45 5.00 -0.01
N LYS A 41 17.93 4.93 1.20
CA LYS A 41 17.62 3.87 2.17
C LYS A 41 16.17 3.90 2.67
N ASN A 42 15.49 5.04 2.53
CA ASN A 42 14.11 5.26 2.95
C ASN A 42 13.12 5.16 1.77
N HIS A 43 13.57 4.65 0.62
CA HIS A 43 12.73 4.42 -0.54
C HIS A 43 12.76 2.95 -0.93
N LEU A 44 11.66 2.25 -0.68
CA LEU A 44 11.43 0.89 -1.17
C LEU A 44 10.69 0.94 -2.50
N TRP A 45 11.29 0.37 -3.54
CA TRP A 45 10.63 0.23 -4.84
C TRP A 45 10.34 -1.23 -5.13
N LEU A 46 9.07 -1.62 -5.01
CA LEU A 46 8.53 -2.92 -5.37
C LEU A 46 8.09 -2.91 -6.83
N ARG A 47 8.86 -3.58 -7.67
CA ARG A 47 8.59 -3.68 -9.11
C ARG A 47 7.55 -4.77 -9.36
N LEU A 48 6.29 -4.37 -9.41
CA LEU A 48 5.17 -5.27 -9.63
C LEU A 48 4.01 -4.54 -10.35
N HIS A 49 3.24 -5.32 -11.11
CA HIS A 49 2.08 -4.83 -11.83
C HIS A 49 0.78 -5.06 -11.05
N ASP A 50 -0.27 -4.34 -11.45
CA ASP A 50 -1.59 -4.44 -10.81
C ASP A 50 -2.40 -5.60 -11.37
N ILE A 51 -1.94 -6.81 -11.14
CA ILE A 51 -2.56 -8.06 -11.54
C ILE A 51 -2.68 -9.01 -10.35
N SER A 52 -3.68 -9.89 -10.39
CA SER A 52 -3.90 -10.91 -9.35
C SER A 52 -3.54 -12.32 -9.81
N VAL A 53 -3.39 -12.54 -11.10
CA VAL A 53 -2.97 -13.81 -11.71
C VAL A 53 -1.76 -13.58 -12.62
N PRO A 54 -0.88 -14.58 -12.79
CA PRO A 54 0.24 -14.47 -13.71
C PRO A 54 -0.22 -14.14 -15.14
N VAL A 55 0.46 -13.19 -15.78
CA VAL A 55 0.29 -12.78 -17.17
C VAL A 55 1.67 -12.63 -17.78
N ASP A 56 1.87 -13.18 -18.99
CA ASP A 56 3.16 -13.11 -19.67
C ASP A 56 3.60 -11.65 -19.89
N GLY A 57 4.86 -11.37 -19.58
CA GLY A 57 5.43 -10.03 -19.68
C GLY A 57 5.12 -9.10 -18.50
N TYR A 58 4.36 -9.57 -17.51
CA TYR A 58 4.02 -8.79 -16.31
C TYR A 58 4.61 -9.42 -15.04
N ILE A 59 5.05 -8.58 -14.12
CA ILE A 59 5.54 -9.00 -12.81
C ILE A 59 4.34 -9.06 -11.86
N VAL A 60 3.89 -10.26 -11.56
CA VAL A 60 2.80 -10.48 -10.61
C VAL A 60 3.28 -10.24 -9.17
N PRO A 61 2.46 -9.68 -8.25
CA PRO A 61 2.79 -9.63 -6.84
C PRO A 61 3.15 -11.02 -6.30
N ALA A 62 4.28 -11.11 -5.62
CA ALA A 62 4.84 -12.35 -5.09
C ALA A 62 5.23 -12.18 -3.61
N GLU A 63 5.53 -13.29 -2.96
CA GLU A 63 5.80 -13.33 -1.52
C GLU A 63 7.03 -12.49 -1.12
N GLU A 64 8.05 -12.48 -1.96
CA GLU A 64 9.24 -11.66 -1.76
C GLU A 64 8.90 -10.16 -1.67
N HIS A 65 8.01 -9.65 -2.52
CA HIS A 65 7.60 -8.24 -2.49
C HIS A 65 6.93 -7.87 -1.15
N ILE A 66 6.11 -8.77 -0.60
CA ILE A 66 5.42 -8.53 0.67
C ILE A 66 6.38 -8.68 1.86
N THR A 67 7.33 -9.60 1.75
CA THR A 67 8.40 -9.75 2.74
C THR A 67 9.27 -8.50 2.81
N ASP A 68 9.67 -7.96 1.67
CA ASP A 68 10.44 -6.71 1.57
C ASP A 68 9.65 -5.52 2.14
N LEU A 69 8.34 -5.44 1.82
CA LEU A 69 7.45 -4.44 2.41
C LEU A 69 7.45 -4.53 3.94
N PHE A 70 7.25 -5.72 4.49
CA PHE A 70 7.17 -5.91 5.94
C PHE A 70 8.50 -5.63 6.64
N ASN A 71 9.62 -6.00 6.05
CA ASN A 71 10.94 -5.66 6.58
C ASN A 71 11.13 -4.15 6.61
N PHE A 72 10.85 -3.46 5.50
CA PHE A 72 10.96 -2.01 5.39
C PHE A 72 10.10 -1.26 6.42
N VAL A 73 8.82 -1.66 6.59
CA VAL A 73 7.92 -0.95 7.52
C VAL A 73 8.19 -1.29 8.99
N ARG A 74 8.82 -2.41 9.31
CA ARG A 74 9.27 -2.72 10.67
C ARG A 74 10.51 -1.90 11.08
N GLU A 75 11.38 -1.56 10.12
CA GLU A 75 12.54 -0.68 10.33
C GLU A 75 12.16 0.81 10.37
N TRP A 76 10.98 1.16 9.86
CA TRP A 76 10.49 2.54 9.89
C TRP A 76 10.21 3.01 11.33
N ASP A 77 10.92 4.06 11.78
CA ASP A 77 10.86 4.58 13.13
C ASP A 77 9.56 5.35 13.50
N ARG A 78 8.68 5.57 12.53
CA ARG A 78 7.36 6.23 12.63
C ARG A 78 7.42 7.70 13.09
N ARG A 79 8.60 8.32 13.19
CA ARG A 79 8.77 9.74 13.59
C ARG A 79 8.26 10.69 12.52
N ALA A 80 8.37 10.31 11.26
CA ALA A 80 7.81 11.00 10.12
C ALA A 80 6.84 10.08 9.37
N PRO A 81 5.88 10.63 8.60
CA PRO A 81 4.96 9.83 7.80
C PRO A 81 5.67 8.94 6.77
N LEU A 82 4.99 7.85 6.41
CA LEU A 82 5.30 6.99 5.27
C LEU A 82 4.31 7.29 4.15
N VAL A 83 4.79 7.48 2.92
CA VAL A 83 3.95 7.53 1.71
C VAL A 83 4.01 6.18 1.01
N VAL A 84 2.84 5.62 0.70
CA VAL A 84 2.68 4.40 -0.11
C VAL A 84 1.94 4.77 -1.39
N HIS A 85 2.56 4.58 -2.55
CA HIS A 85 1.91 4.94 -3.80
C HIS A 85 1.99 3.84 -4.86
N CYS A 86 1.04 3.87 -5.78
CA CYS A 86 1.07 3.13 -7.04
C CYS A 86 0.71 4.07 -8.20
N TYR A 87 0.37 3.53 -9.37
CA TYR A 87 0.07 4.37 -10.53
C TYR A 87 -1.13 5.30 -10.27
N MET A 88 -2.27 4.76 -9.81
CA MET A 88 -3.53 5.51 -9.62
C MET A 88 -3.92 5.73 -8.15
N GLY A 89 -3.20 5.16 -7.19
CA GLY A 89 -3.54 5.29 -5.76
C GLY A 89 -4.75 4.45 -5.31
N ILE A 90 -5.19 3.46 -6.09
CA ILE A 90 -6.48 2.76 -5.89
C ILE A 90 -6.30 1.32 -5.40
N SER A 91 -5.36 0.56 -5.97
CA SER A 91 -5.31 -0.90 -5.83
C SER A 91 -4.05 -1.38 -5.09
N ARG A 92 -2.87 -1.38 -5.73
CA ARG A 92 -1.60 -1.85 -5.13
C ARG A 92 -1.23 -1.08 -3.85
N SER A 93 -1.35 0.23 -3.88
CA SER A 93 -1.01 1.10 -2.74
C SER A 93 -1.98 0.94 -1.59
N THR A 94 -3.29 0.82 -1.85
CA THR A 94 -4.30 0.61 -0.80
C THR A 94 -4.16 -0.77 -0.15
N ALA A 95 -3.87 -1.81 -0.94
CA ALA A 95 -3.58 -3.15 -0.42
C ALA A 95 -2.33 -3.16 0.46
N SER A 96 -1.26 -2.48 0.03
CA SER A 96 0.00 -2.42 0.79
C SER A 96 -0.12 -1.55 2.05
N ALA A 97 -0.88 -0.46 2.01
CA ALA A 97 -1.16 0.33 3.20
C ALA A 97 -1.97 -0.47 4.23
N TYR A 98 -3.02 -1.17 3.80
CA TYR A 98 -3.79 -2.08 4.64
C TYR A 98 -2.91 -3.17 5.27
N ALA A 99 -2.10 -3.85 4.44
CA ALA A 99 -1.18 -4.88 4.91
C ALA A 99 -0.14 -4.33 5.91
N THR A 100 0.35 -3.12 5.69
CA THR A 100 1.28 -2.43 6.60
C THR A 100 0.63 -2.18 7.96
N VAL A 101 -0.61 -1.67 8.01
CA VAL A 101 -1.32 -1.47 9.28
C VAL A 101 -1.53 -2.79 10.01
N CYS A 102 -1.93 -3.86 9.30
CA CYS A 102 -2.08 -5.19 9.89
C CYS A 102 -0.75 -5.75 10.43
N ALA A 103 0.36 -5.55 9.71
CA ALA A 103 1.68 -6.03 10.12
C ALA A 103 2.21 -5.30 11.37
N LEU A 104 1.92 -4.00 11.49
CA LEU A 104 2.38 -3.17 12.61
C LEU A 104 1.46 -3.24 13.83
N ASN A 105 0.27 -3.81 13.70
CA ASN A 105 -0.74 -3.92 14.77
C ASN A 105 -1.31 -5.35 14.83
N PRO A 106 -0.53 -6.31 15.37
CA PRO A 106 -0.92 -7.71 15.36
C PRO A 106 -2.20 -8.01 16.17
N GLN A 107 -2.58 -7.13 17.08
CA GLN A 107 -3.78 -7.27 17.92
C GLN A 107 -5.02 -6.53 17.39
N ARG A 108 -4.85 -5.72 16.34
CA ARG A 108 -5.98 -4.98 15.76
C ARG A 108 -6.77 -5.86 14.80
N ASP A 109 -8.08 -5.78 14.91
CA ASP A 109 -9.02 -6.50 14.05
C ASP A 109 -8.94 -6.05 12.59
N GLU A 110 -8.81 -7.00 11.68
CA GLU A 110 -8.64 -6.78 10.24
C GLU A 110 -9.85 -6.07 9.62
N ALA A 111 -11.06 -6.39 10.08
CA ALA A 111 -12.28 -5.75 9.58
C ALA A 111 -12.33 -4.27 9.97
N SER A 112 -11.89 -3.93 11.19
CA SER A 112 -11.79 -2.52 11.62
C SER A 112 -10.80 -1.72 10.80
N ILE A 113 -9.67 -2.31 10.43
CA ILE A 113 -8.66 -1.66 9.57
C ILE A 113 -9.21 -1.48 8.15
N ALA A 114 -9.91 -2.49 7.60
CA ALA A 114 -10.53 -2.42 6.28
C ALA A 114 -11.63 -1.34 6.23
N GLN A 115 -12.44 -1.22 7.28
CA GLN A 115 -13.44 -0.15 7.38
C GLN A 115 -12.78 1.24 7.46
N ALA A 116 -11.71 1.39 8.25
CA ALA A 116 -10.95 2.63 8.31
C ALA A 116 -10.38 3.01 6.93
N LEU A 117 -9.86 2.04 6.17
CA LEU A 117 -9.41 2.25 4.80
C LEU A 117 -10.56 2.74 3.90
N ARG A 118 -11.74 2.13 3.95
CA ARG A 118 -12.92 2.54 3.17
C ARG A 118 -13.39 3.94 3.53
N LEU A 119 -13.41 4.29 4.81
CA LEU A 119 -13.78 5.62 5.26
C LEU A 119 -12.77 6.69 4.81
N ALA A 120 -11.48 6.36 4.84
CA ALA A 120 -10.43 7.27 4.39
C ALA A 120 -10.39 7.41 2.85
N SER A 121 -10.78 6.38 2.12
CA SER A 121 -10.81 6.36 0.65
C SER A 121 -12.01 5.57 0.11
N PRO A 122 -13.09 6.25 -0.28
CA PRO A 122 -14.26 5.60 -0.90
C PRO A 122 -13.91 4.82 -2.18
N THR A 123 -12.85 5.22 -2.88
CA THR A 123 -12.40 4.62 -4.15
C THR A 123 -11.45 3.42 -3.96
N ALA A 124 -10.97 3.17 -2.73
CA ALA A 124 -10.02 2.09 -2.47
C ALA A 124 -10.56 0.73 -2.94
N THR A 125 -9.78 0.05 -3.77
CA THR A 125 -10.09 -1.31 -4.27
C THR A 125 -8.80 -2.14 -4.16
N PRO A 126 -8.46 -2.62 -2.94
CA PRO A 126 -7.20 -3.27 -2.67
C PRO A 126 -6.96 -4.49 -3.56
N ASN A 127 -5.75 -4.60 -4.14
CA ASN A 127 -5.32 -5.74 -4.92
C ASN A 127 -5.43 -7.02 -4.09
N THR A 128 -6.29 -7.95 -4.52
CA THR A 128 -6.63 -9.15 -3.76
C THR A 128 -5.45 -10.10 -3.58
N ARG A 129 -4.51 -10.13 -4.54
CA ARG A 129 -3.33 -10.97 -4.45
C ARG A 129 -2.35 -10.44 -3.39
N ILE A 130 -2.11 -9.12 -3.34
CA ILE A 130 -1.29 -8.50 -2.30
C ILE A 130 -1.88 -8.80 -0.92
N VAL A 131 -3.20 -8.64 -0.76
CA VAL A 131 -3.91 -8.95 0.49
C VAL A 131 -3.76 -10.42 0.87
N SER A 132 -3.95 -11.35 -0.08
CA SER A 132 -3.82 -12.79 0.17
C SER A 132 -2.40 -13.20 0.58
N LEU A 133 -1.38 -12.62 -0.07
CA LEU A 133 0.01 -12.87 0.30
C LEU A 133 0.32 -12.33 1.70
N ALA A 134 -0.17 -11.13 2.03
CA ALA A 134 0.00 -10.52 3.35
C ALA A 134 -0.71 -11.31 4.44
N ASP A 135 -1.95 -11.75 4.20
CA ASP A 135 -2.72 -12.61 5.11
C ASP A 135 -1.93 -13.87 5.49
N ARG A 136 -1.40 -14.57 4.48
CA ARG A 136 -0.62 -15.79 4.69
C ARG A 136 0.67 -15.53 5.46
N LEU A 137 1.43 -14.50 5.09
CA LEU A 137 2.71 -14.17 5.75
C LEU A 137 2.53 -13.71 7.20
N LEU A 138 1.38 -13.11 7.54
CA LEU A 138 1.05 -12.68 8.89
C LEU A 138 0.31 -13.75 9.69
N GLY A 139 -0.02 -14.91 9.10
CA GLY A 139 -0.78 -15.97 9.76
C GLY A 139 -2.18 -15.52 10.17
N ARG A 140 -2.87 -14.76 9.28
CA ARG A 140 -4.19 -14.21 9.58
C ARG A 140 -5.35 -15.13 9.15
N ASP A 141 -5.07 -16.31 8.63
CA ASP A 141 -6.02 -17.40 8.36
C ASP A 141 -7.26 -16.95 7.56
N GLY A 142 -7.05 -16.08 6.56
CA GLY A 142 -8.11 -15.56 5.68
C GLY A 142 -8.85 -14.33 6.22
N ARG A 143 -8.56 -13.85 7.44
CA ARG A 143 -9.26 -12.69 8.04
C ARG A 143 -9.04 -11.41 7.27
N MET A 144 -7.82 -11.17 6.75
CA MET A 144 -7.55 -10.00 5.93
C MET A 144 -8.32 -10.05 4.60
N ILE A 145 -8.41 -11.23 4.00
CA ILE A 145 -9.15 -11.45 2.74
C ILE A 145 -10.64 -11.17 2.98
N ALA A 146 -11.24 -11.82 3.99
CA ALA A 146 -12.65 -11.63 4.33
C ALA A 146 -12.99 -10.17 4.66
N ALA A 147 -12.11 -9.46 5.35
CA ALA A 147 -12.30 -8.05 5.67
C ALA A 147 -12.34 -7.15 4.42
N ILE A 148 -11.47 -7.39 3.45
CA ILE A 148 -11.45 -6.63 2.18
C ILE A 148 -12.65 -7.01 1.30
N GLU A 149 -13.05 -8.27 1.26
CA GLU A 149 -14.28 -8.70 0.58
C GLU A 149 -15.53 -8.03 1.18
N GLN A 150 -15.59 -7.89 2.50
CA GLN A 150 -16.70 -7.27 3.20
C GLN A 150 -16.88 -5.78 2.87
N ILE A 151 -15.79 -5.02 2.74
CA ILE A 151 -15.89 -3.61 2.32
C ILE A 151 -16.17 -3.46 0.82
N GLY A 152 -15.97 -4.52 0.04
CA GLY A 152 -16.28 -4.58 -1.38
C GLY A 152 -15.42 -3.65 -2.23
N ARG A 153 -15.82 -3.51 -3.49
CA ARG A 153 -15.17 -2.61 -4.44
C ARG A 153 -15.48 -1.15 -4.10
N GLY A 154 -14.50 -0.27 -4.25
CA GLY A 154 -14.67 1.17 -4.11
C GLY A 154 -15.35 1.83 -5.30
N ASP A 155 -15.68 3.10 -5.14
CA ASP A 155 -16.25 3.93 -6.19
C ASP A 155 -15.31 4.02 -7.41
N LEU A 156 -15.90 4.07 -8.60
CA LEU A 156 -15.13 4.16 -9.84
C LEU A 156 -14.50 5.55 -9.96
N THR A 157 -13.21 5.58 -10.19
CA THR A 157 -12.45 6.79 -10.48
C THR A 157 -11.26 6.47 -11.38
N ALA A 158 -10.79 7.45 -12.12
CA ALA A 158 -9.55 7.32 -12.88
C ALA A 158 -8.31 7.47 -12.00
N GLU A 159 -8.40 8.27 -10.93
CA GLU A 159 -7.32 8.51 -9.98
C GLU A 159 -7.91 8.77 -8.59
N ALA A 160 -7.33 8.21 -7.56
CA ALA A 160 -7.74 8.46 -6.18
C ALA A 160 -7.13 9.77 -5.66
N ALA A 161 -7.91 10.52 -4.89
CA ALA A 161 -7.36 11.61 -4.08
C ALA A 161 -6.40 11.06 -3.03
N PRO A 162 -5.31 11.78 -2.70
CA PRO A 162 -4.45 11.40 -1.59
C PRO A 162 -5.24 11.31 -0.28
N PHE A 163 -4.95 10.31 0.54
CA PHE A 163 -5.62 10.12 1.82
C PHE A 163 -4.66 9.64 2.90
N ARG A 164 -5.09 9.74 4.15
CA ARG A 164 -4.36 9.28 5.32
C ARG A 164 -5.03 8.04 5.91
N LEU A 165 -4.21 7.06 6.27
CA LEU A 165 -4.60 5.90 7.06
C LEU A 165 -3.79 5.89 8.36
N ASP A 166 -4.48 5.92 9.50
CA ASP A 166 -3.85 5.91 10.80
C ASP A 166 -3.42 4.49 11.21
N LEU A 167 -2.33 4.43 11.98
CA LEU A 167 -1.81 3.15 12.49
C LEU A 167 -2.61 2.64 13.69
N GLU A 168 -3.25 3.55 14.43
CA GLU A 168 -4.03 3.23 15.65
C GLU A 168 -5.53 3.31 15.40
#